data_931cfcfbdb25420f94ffad4c8feddd1a
#
_entry.id   931cfcfbdb25420f94ffad4c8feddd1a
#
_cell.length_a   1.000
_cell.length_b   1.000
_cell.length_c   1.000
_cell.angle_alpha   90.00
_cell.angle_beta   90.00
_cell.angle_gamma   90.00
#
_symmetry.space_group_name_H-M   'P 1'
#
loop_
_entity.id
_entity.type
_entity.pdbx_description
1 polymer ?
#
loop_
_entity_poly.entity_id
_entity_poly.type
_entity_poly.pdbx_seq_one_letter_code
_entity_poly.pdbx_strand_id
1 'polypeptide(L)'
;LEAWQTNAKFWDECMGDNSNQFHREVVRPKVNKLLDIQKDDYVLDIACGNGNYSAYLANQGVNVVAFDYSSKMIELAKKRQARYINKIEFHVIDATNKQSLMTLKKDIPYTKAVSNMAIMDIFEISTLFKCVNELLIENGTFVFATQHPCFVTLTDKYMSAHSYYDIAIEGQPKKQCYYHRSLQD
;
A
#
# COMPACT_ATOMS: atom_id res chain seq x y z
N LEU A 1 11.41 2.16 -8.75
CA LEU A 1 10.92 3.32 -7.98
C LEU A 1 10.43 4.46 -8.88
N GLU A 2 11.19 4.82 -9.92
CA GLU A 2 10.81 5.84 -10.90
C GLU A 2 9.51 5.50 -11.64
N ALA A 3 9.24 4.23 -11.82
CA ALA A 3 8.02 3.71 -12.45
C ALA A 3 6.73 4.13 -11.71
N TRP A 4 6.72 4.06 -10.40
CA TRP A 4 5.57 4.48 -9.60
C TRP A 4 5.34 5.98 -9.63
N GLN A 5 6.41 6.76 -9.72
CA GLN A 5 6.33 8.21 -9.92
C GLN A 5 5.74 8.55 -11.30
N THR A 6 6.13 7.82 -12.33
CA THR A 6 5.67 8.04 -13.72
C THR A 6 4.21 7.62 -13.90
N ASN A 7 3.82 6.47 -13.34
CA ASN A 7 2.50 5.86 -13.53
C ASN A 7 1.47 6.25 -12.44
N ALA A 8 1.81 7.15 -11.54
CA ALA A 8 0.95 7.50 -10.39
C ALA A 8 -0.49 7.87 -10.80
N LYS A 9 -0.63 8.73 -11.84
CA LYS A 9 -1.94 9.15 -12.32
C LYS A 9 -2.76 7.99 -12.91
N PHE A 10 -2.11 7.15 -13.72
CA PHE A 10 -2.77 5.97 -14.30
C PHE A 10 -3.23 5.01 -13.21
N TRP A 11 -2.36 4.73 -12.22
CA TRP A 11 -2.72 3.88 -11.09
C TRP A 11 -3.87 4.45 -10.26
N ASP A 12 -3.83 5.74 -9.97
CA ASP A 12 -4.90 6.42 -9.23
C ASP A 12 -6.25 6.33 -9.96
N GLU A 13 -6.26 6.52 -11.28
CA GLU A 13 -7.46 6.36 -12.11
C GLU A 13 -7.98 4.92 -12.08
N CYS A 14 -7.09 3.92 -12.18
CA CYS A 14 -7.44 2.50 -12.10
C CYS A 14 -8.01 2.10 -10.74
N MET A 15 -7.45 2.65 -9.67
CA MET A 15 -7.91 2.36 -8.31
C MET A 15 -9.18 3.13 -7.96
N GLY A 16 -9.38 4.31 -8.54
CA GLY A 16 -10.53 5.16 -8.26
C GLY A 16 -10.74 5.43 -6.77
N ASP A 17 -11.97 5.70 -6.36
CA ASP A 17 -12.29 6.06 -4.95
C ASP A 17 -12.40 4.85 -4.01
N ASN A 18 -12.63 3.65 -4.56
CA ASN A 18 -12.94 2.47 -3.76
C ASN A 18 -11.95 1.31 -3.92
N SER A 19 -10.84 1.51 -4.61
CA SER A 19 -9.93 0.50 -5.12
C SER A 19 -10.54 -0.37 -6.24
N ASN A 20 -9.70 -1.06 -7.00
CA ASN A 20 -10.17 -2.01 -8.00
C ASN A 20 -10.83 -3.24 -7.36
N GLN A 21 -11.51 -4.06 -8.18
CA GLN A 21 -12.25 -5.22 -7.72
C GLN A 21 -11.37 -6.22 -6.94
N PHE A 22 -10.17 -6.51 -7.45
CA PHE A 22 -9.25 -7.44 -6.79
C PHE A 22 -8.89 -6.99 -5.36
N HIS A 23 -8.55 -5.71 -5.18
CA HIS A 23 -8.26 -5.17 -3.85
C HIS A 23 -9.49 -5.21 -2.94
N ARG A 24 -10.68 -4.92 -3.45
CA ARG A 24 -11.91 -4.92 -2.64
C ARG A 24 -12.35 -6.31 -2.23
N GLU A 25 -12.31 -7.28 -3.16
CA GLU A 25 -12.97 -8.58 -2.98
C GLU A 25 -12.01 -9.68 -2.53
N VAL A 26 -10.72 -9.56 -2.84
CA VAL A 26 -9.73 -10.58 -2.51
C VAL A 26 -8.78 -10.12 -1.41
N VAL A 27 -8.07 -9.01 -1.62
CA VAL A 27 -7.01 -8.56 -0.71
C VAL A 27 -7.60 -8.04 0.61
N ARG A 28 -8.46 -7.03 0.51
CA ARG A 28 -8.99 -6.31 1.68
C ARG A 28 -9.69 -7.22 2.71
N PRO A 29 -10.57 -8.16 2.34
CA PRO A 29 -11.23 -9.03 3.31
C PRO A 29 -10.24 -9.90 4.11
N LYS A 30 -9.19 -10.38 3.45
CA LYS A 30 -8.17 -11.20 4.11
C LYS A 30 -7.27 -10.38 5.03
N VAL A 31 -6.83 -9.23 4.54
CA VAL A 31 -6.02 -8.30 5.33
C VAL A 31 -6.80 -7.80 6.54
N ASN A 32 -8.06 -7.40 6.38
CA ASN A 32 -8.91 -6.96 7.49
C ASN A 32 -9.06 -8.02 8.57
N LYS A 33 -9.27 -9.28 8.15
CA LYS A 33 -9.38 -10.41 9.10
C LYS A 33 -8.11 -10.62 9.93
N LEU A 34 -6.93 -10.46 9.30
CA LEU A 34 -5.63 -10.64 9.97
C LEU A 34 -5.25 -9.42 10.80
N LEU A 35 -5.56 -8.23 10.31
CA LEU A 35 -5.22 -6.97 10.98
C LEU A 35 -6.10 -6.76 12.21
N ASP A 36 -7.34 -7.25 12.18
CA ASP A 36 -8.31 -7.22 13.29
C ASP A 36 -8.36 -5.85 14.00
N ILE A 37 -8.72 -4.82 13.22
CA ILE A 37 -8.72 -3.42 13.67
C ILE A 37 -9.70 -3.19 14.81
N GLN A 38 -9.22 -2.59 15.88
CA GLN A 38 -10.01 -2.11 17.01
C GLN A 38 -10.08 -0.57 17.00
N LYS A 39 -11.07 -0.02 17.69
CA LYS A 39 -11.36 1.43 17.66
C LYS A 39 -10.20 2.32 18.11
N ASP A 40 -9.37 1.82 19.03
CA ASP A 40 -8.25 2.58 19.60
C ASP A 40 -6.90 2.29 18.91
N ASP A 41 -6.92 1.55 17.80
CA ASP A 41 -5.72 1.26 17.04
C ASP A 41 -5.12 2.52 16.40
N TYR A 42 -3.80 2.57 16.34
CA TYR A 42 -3.01 3.54 15.61
C TYR A 42 -2.21 2.79 14.54
N VAL A 43 -2.50 3.09 13.28
CA VAL A 43 -2.10 2.23 12.16
C VAL A 43 -1.05 2.89 11.29
N LEU A 44 0.02 2.16 10.94
CA LEU A 44 0.99 2.53 9.92
C LEU A 44 0.62 1.83 8.61
N ASP A 45 0.25 2.61 7.58
CA ASP A 45 -0.04 2.12 6.22
C ASP A 45 1.17 2.35 5.31
N ILE A 46 1.83 1.26 4.93
CA ILE A 46 3.13 1.22 4.27
C ILE A 46 2.95 1.08 2.76
N ALA A 47 3.55 1.99 1.98
CA ALA A 47 3.39 2.10 0.53
C ALA A 47 1.90 2.21 0.14
N CYS A 48 1.25 3.23 0.70
CA CYS A 48 -0.20 3.40 0.71
C CYS A 48 -0.81 3.76 -0.66
N GLY A 49 0.01 4.04 -1.67
CA GLY A 49 -0.43 4.48 -2.99
C GLY A 49 -1.33 5.72 -2.92
N ASN A 50 -2.52 5.66 -3.51
CA ASN A 50 -3.50 6.75 -3.49
C ASN A 50 -4.35 6.84 -2.19
N GLY A 51 -3.95 6.12 -1.14
CA GLY A 51 -4.54 6.20 0.19
C GLY A 51 -5.92 5.55 0.35
N ASN A 52 -6.35 4.72 -0.59
CA ASN A 52 -7.68 4.10 -0.51
C ASN A 52 -7.84 3.15 0.69
N TYR A 53 -6.79 2.41 1.04
CA TYR A 53 -6.86 1.56 2.22
C TYR A 53 -6.74 2.37 3.51
N SER A 54 -5.88 3.39 3.53
CA SER A 54 -5.82 4.37 4.63
C SER A 54 -7.18 4.99 4.91
N ALA A 55 -7.91 5.40 3.86
CA ALA A 55 -9.26 5.96 3.99
C ALA A 55 -10.28 4.94 4.50
N TYR A 56 -10.17 3.68 4.06
CA TYR A 56 -10.99 2.61 4.60
C TYR A 56 -10.77 2.42 6.10
N LEU A 57 -9.51 2.43 6.57
CA LEU A 57 -9.15 2.34 7.98
C LEU A 57 -9.67 3.56 8.77
N ALA A 58 -9.45 4.76 8.25
CA ALA A 58 -9.94 5.99 8.89
C ALA A 58 -11.48 6.01 9.03
N ASN A 59 -12.19 5.40 8.08
CA ASN A 59 -13.64 5.24 8.15
C ASN A 59 -14.08 4.26 9.24
N GLN A 60 -13.21 3.36 9.70
CA GLN A 60 -13.44 2.52 10.88
C GLN A 60 -13.18 3.26 12.21
N GLY A 61 -12.76 4.52 12.14
CA GLY A 61 -12.56 5.39 13.30
C GLY A 61 -11.13 5.48 13.82
N VAL A 62 -10.18 4.73 13.26
CA VAL A 62 -8.78 4.71 13.70
C VAL A 62 -7.96 5.84 13.08
N ASN A 63 -6.86 6.22 13.72
CA ASN A 63 -5.89 7.15 13.17
C ASN A 63 -4.84 6.39 12.35
N VAL A 64 -4.44 6.97 11.22
CA VAL A 64 -3.54 6.34 10.28
C VAL A 64 -2.38 7.28 9.96
N VAL A 65 -1.16 6.77 10.03
CA VAL A 65 0.00 7.37 9.36
C VAL A 65 0.28 6.54 8.13
N ALA A 66 0.29 7.19 6.98
CA ALA A 66 0.44 6.54 5.69
C ALA A 66 1.64 7.12 4.94
N PHE A 67 2.42 6.27 4.30
CA PHE A 67 3.52 6.75 3.48
C PHE A 67 3.65 6.00 2.16
N ASP A 68 4.22 6.68 1.19
CA ASP A 68 4.61 6.10 -0.09
C ASP A 68 5.92 6.73 -0.55
N TYR A 69 6.68 6.02 -1.38
CA TYR A 69 7.89 6.55 -2.00
C TYR A 69 7.57 7.66 -3.01
N SER A 70 6.47 7.51 -3.75
CA SER A 70 6.08 8.44 -4.79
C SER A 70 5.42 9.70 -4.23
N SER A 71 6.09 10.85 -4.40
CA SER A 71 5.51 12.15 -4.03
C SER A 71 4.19 12.42 -4.78
N LYS A 72 4.10 11.98 -6.05
CA LYS A 72 2.86 12.11 -6.85
C LYS A 72 1.72 11.25 -6.30
N MET A 73 2.02 10.03 -5.81
CA MET A 73 1.01 9.21 -5.13
C MET A 73 0.50 9.91 -3.87
N ILE A 74 1.40 10.47 -3.07
CA ILE A 74 1.02 11.19 -1.85
C ILE A 74 0.21 12.46 -2.15
N GLU A 75 0.52 13.19 -3.21
CA GLU A 75 -0.31 14.32 -3.66
C GLU A 75 -1.72 13.88 -4.05
N LEU A 76 -1.83 12.79 -4.82
CA LEU A 76 -3.12 12.21 -5.21
C LEU A 76 -3.88 11.67 -3.99
N ALA A 77 -3.20 10.99 -3.07
CA ALA A 77 -3.78 10.50 -1.82
C ALA A 77 -4.35 11.64 -0.98
N LYS A 78 -3.59 12.71 -0.74
CA LYS A 78 -4.06 13.90 0.00
C LYS A 78 -5.28 14.54 -0.65
N LYS A 79 -5.29 14.64 -1.98
CA LYS A 79 -6.42 15.21 -2.72
C LYS A 79 -7.66 14.32 -2.65
N ARG A 80 -7.49 13.02 -2.86
CA ARG A 80 -8.58 12.04 -2.89
C ARG A 80 -9.19 11.83 -1.51
N GLN A 81 -8.36 11.80 -0.48
CA GLN A 81 -8.76 11.51 0.89
C GLN A 81 -8.89 12.76 1.78
N ALA A 82 -9.11 13.95 1.17
CA ALA A 82 -9.19 15.22 1.88
C ALA A 82 -10.22 15.23 3.03
N ARG A 83 -11.29 14.45 2.92
CA ARG A 83 -12.32 14.29 3.97
C ARG A 83 -11.78 13.64 5.26
N TYR A 84 -10.65 12.97 5.20
CA TYR A 84 -10.02 12.30 6.35
C TYR A 84 -8.76 13.01 6.86
N ILE A 85 -8.57 14.29 6.53
CA ILE A 85 -7.37 15.06 6.88
C ILE A 85 -7.04 15.05 8.38
N ASN A 86 -8.05 14.92 9.24
CA ASN A 86 -7.88 14.84 10.70
C ASN A 86 -7.62 13.40 11.21
N LYS A 87 -7.60 12.41 10.31
CA LYS A 87 -7.45 10.99 10.64
C LYS A 87 -6.26 10.34 9.94
N ILE A 88 -5.82 10.90 8.82
CA ILE A 88 -4.73 10.34 8.03
C ILE A 88 -3.61 11.38 7.86
N GLU A 89 -2.43 11.03 8.29
CA GLU A 89 -1.20 11.78 8.07
C GLU A 89 -0.39 11.13 6.93
N PHE A 90 -0.17 11.87 5.83
CA PHE A 90 0.52 11.34 4.65
C PHE A 90 1.94 11.86 4.53
N HIS A 91 2.90 10.95 4.31
CA HIS A 91 4.35 11.22 4.17
C HIS A 91 4.93 10.67 2.88
N VAL A 92 5.98 11.32 2.38
CA VAL A 92 6.82 10.77 1.30
C VAL A 92 8.05 10.14 1.96
N ILE A 93 8.14 8.82 1.96
CA ILE A 93 9.19 8.07 2.68
C ILE A 93 9.71 6.94 1.78
N ASP A 94 11.02 6.81 1.73
CA ASP A 94 11.68 5.64 1.16
C ASP A 94 11.74 4.51 2.18
N ALA A 95 11.05 3.41 1.91
CA ALA A 95 11.00 2.23 2.78
C ALA A 95 12.35 1.52 2.95
N THR A 96 13.35 1.82 2.12
CA THR A 96 14.71 1.27 2.23
C THR A 96 15.64 2.15 3.11
N ASN A 97 15.20 3.36 3.45
CA ASN A 97 15.98 4.30 4.22
C ASN A 97 15.58 4.33 5.70
N LYS A 98 16.43 3.76 6.56
CA LYS A 98 16.17 3.72 8.01
C LYS A 98 15.94 5.11 8.61
N GLN A 99 16.74 6.10 8.24
CA GLN A 99 16.62 7.45 8.82
C GLN A 99 15.26 8.06 8.48
N SER A 100 14.82 7.93 7.22
CA SER A 100 13.51 8.41 6.78
C SER A 100 12.37 7.67 7.48
N LEU A 101 12.43 6.34 7.59
CA LEU A 101 11.43 5.55 8.31
C LEU A 101 11.31 5.94 9.77
N MET A 102 12.44 6.19 10.45
CA MET A 102 12.43 6.52 11.87
C MET A 102 11.91 7.94 12.16
N THR A 103 11.72 8.81 11.14
CA THR A 103 10.98 10.08 11.31
C THR A 103 9.50 9.85 11.62
N LEU A 104 8.98 8.66 11.32
CA LEU A 104 7.60 8.27 11.63
C LEU A 104 7.39 7.85 13.09
N LYS A 105 8.47 7.78 13.89
CA LYS A 105 8.37 7.45 15.31
C LYS A 105 7.64 8.57 16.05
N LYS A 106 6.61 8.21 16.79
CA LYS A 106 5.77 9.11 17.58
C LYS A 106 5.88 8.77 19.07
N ASP A 107 5.41 9.66 19.92
CA ASP A 107 5.29 9.38 21.36
C ASP A 107 4.32 8.23 21.66
N ILE A 108 3.26 8.12 20.85
CA ILE A 108 2.34 6.99 20.84
C ILE A 108 2.80 6.04 19.72
N PRO A 109 3.29 4.84 20.05
CA PRO A 109 3.72 3.88 19.02
C PRO A 109 2.53 3.28 18.30
N TYR A 110 2.79 2.72 17.10
CA TYR A 110 1.75 2.07 16.31
C TYR A 110 1.35 0.73 16.92
N THR A 111 0.05 0.45 16.94
CA THR A 111 -0.48 -0.86 17.37
C THR A 111 -0.50 -1.85 16.22
N LYS A 112 -0.69 -1.35 15.00
CA LYS A 112 -0.80 -2.14 13.78
C LYS A 112 0.03 -1.52 12.65
N ALA A 113 0.54 -2.37 11.78
CA ALA A 113 1.12 -1.94 10.51
C ALA A 113 0.54 -2.79 9.38
N VAL A 114 0.43 -2.21 8.19
CA VAL A 114 -0.10 -2.90 7.01
C VAL A 114 0.65 -2.49 5.75
N SER A 115 0.82 -3.44 4.81
CA SER A 115 1.31 -3.18 3.45
C SER A 115 0.53 -4.03 2.45
N ASN A 116 -0.21 -3.38 1.57
CA ASN A 116 -1.08 -4.07 0.62
C ASN A 116 -0.48 -4.08 -0.79
N MET A 117 -0.08 -5.27 -1.26
CA MET A 117 0.40 -5.49 -2.63
C MET A 117 1.54 -4.55 -3.03
N ALA A 118 2.49 -4.30 -2.12
CA ALA A 118 3.57 -3.35 -2.33
C ALA A 118 4.98 -3.87 -1.97
N ILE A 119 5.11 -4.80 -1.03
CA ILE A 119 6.43 -5.23 -0.58
C ILE A 119 7.27 -5.91 -1.67
N MET A 120 6.65 -6.47 -2.72
CA MET A 120 7.36 -7.03 -3.88
C MET A 120 8.08 -5.94 -4.70
N ASP A 121 7.70 -4.68 -4.57
CA ASP A 121 8.27 -3.55 -5.28
C ASP A 121 9.37 -2.83 -4.47
N ILE A 122 9.60 -3.25 -3.23
CA ILE A 122 10.63 -2.71 -2.35
C ILE A 122 11.92 -3.52 -2.53
N PHE A 123 12.96 -2.86 -3.04
CA PHE A 123 14.22 -3.53 -3.40
C PHE A 123 14.90 -4.23 -2.22
N GLU A 124 14.84 -3.64 -1.02
CA GLU A 124 15.44 -4.19 0.19
C GLU A 124 14.43 -4.06 1.34
N ILE A 125 13.91 -5.20 1.81
CA ILE A 125 12.83 -5.25 2.80
C ILE A 125 13.32 -5.43 4.24
N SER A 126 14.57 -5.83 4.45
CA SER A 126 15.06 -6.10 5.82
C SER A 126 15.13 -4.82 6.65
N THR A 127 15.50 -3.70 6.04
CA THR A 127 15.46 -2.38 6.69
C THR A 127 14.04 -2.01 7.10
N LEU A 128 13.07 -2.18 6.20
CA LEU A 128 11.66 -1.93 6.49
C LEU A 128 11.19 -2.78 7.68
N PHE A 129 11.42 -4.08 7.66
CA PHE A 129 10.95 -4.98 8.71
C PHE A 129 11.56 -4.66 10.08
N LYS A 130 12.86 -4.32 10.13
CA LYS A 130 13.51 -3.88 11.36
C LYS A 130 12.90 -2.58 11.89
N CYS A 131 12.67 -1.59 11.01
CA CYS A 131 12.06 -0.33 11.40
C CYS A 131 10.60 -0.51 11.85
N VAL A 132 9.81 -1.33 11.15
CA VAL A 132 8.42 -1.63 11.56
C VAL A 132 8.40 -2.26 12.95
N ASN A 133 9.32 -3.19 13.24
CA ASN A 133 9.46 -3.77 14.57
C ASN A 133 9.82 -2.72 15.66
N GLU A 134 10.64 -1.72 15.31
CA GLU A 134 11.00 -0.62 16.24
C GLU A 134 9.85 0.40 16.42
N LEU A 135 8.93 0.52 15.44
CA LEU A 135 7.82 1.46 15.44
C LEU A 135 6.55 0.90 16.09
N LEU A 136 6.38 -0.42 16.08
CA LEU A 136 5.24 -1.09 16.69
C LEU A 136 5.42 -1.22 18.21
N ILE A 137 4.28 -1.26 18.92
CA ILE A 137 4.25 -1.69 20.31
C ILE A 137 4.69 -3.15 20.44
N GLU A 138 5.03 -3.57 21.66
CA GLU A 138 5.16 -4.99 21.99
C GLU A 138 3.83 -5.73 21.69
N ASN A 139 3.92 -6.87 21.00
CA ASN A 139 2.76 -7.61 20.47
C ASN A 139 1.93 -6.87 19.41
N GLY A 140 2.46 -5.80 18.83
CA GLY A 140 1.86 -5.13 17.66
C GLY A 140 1.81 -6.07 16.45
N THR A 141 0.84 -5.84 15.57
CA THR A 141 0.61 -6.71 14.41
C THR A 141 1.07 -6.05 13.13
N PHE A 142 1.89 -6.72 12.34
CA PHE A 142 2.20 -6.32 10.95
C PHE A 142 1.60 -7.32 9.97
N VAL A 143 0.69 -6.84 9.12
CA VAL A 143 0.05 -7.63 8.05
C VAL A 143 0.50 -7.12 6.70
N PHE A 144 0.88 -8.01 5.80
CA PHE A 144 1.13 -7.65 4.41
C PHE A 144 0.50 -8.63 3.44
N ALA A 145 0.09 -8.12 2.29
CA ALA A 145 -0.35 -8.89 1.15
C ALA A 145 0.67 -8.77 0.02
N THR A 146 1.02 -9.88 -0.60
CA THR A 146 1.93 -9.92 -1.74
C THR A 146 1.53 -11.02 -2.71
N GLN A 147 1.99 -10.93 -3.95
CA GLN A 147 1.86 -12.03 -4.89
C GLN A 147 2.84 -13.15 -4.55
N HIS A 148 2.38 -14.37 -4.66
CA HIS A 148 3.26 -15.52 -4.48
C HIS A 148 4.12 -15.71 -5.75
N PRO A 149 5.45 -15.83 -5.63
CA PRO A 149 6.35 -15.90 -6.79
C PRO A 149 6.02 -17.02 -7.78
N CYS A 150 5.50 -18.16 -7.30
CA CYS A 150 5.12 -19.29 -8.16
C CYS A 150 3.94 -18.99 -9.11
N PHE A 151 3.18 -17.93 -8.86
CA PHE A 151 2.06 -17.51 -9.70
C PHE A 151 2.39 -16.30 -10.57
N VAL A 152 3.64 -15.84 -10.52
CA VAL A 152 4.15 -14.74 -11.35
C VAL A 152 5.06 -15.35 -12.42
N THR A 153 4.51 -15.67 -13.58
CA THR A 153 5.30 -16.18 -14.70
C THR A 153 5.53 -15.09 -15.74
N LEU A 154 6.76 -15.00 -16.25
CA LEU A 154 7.14 -14.03 -17.29
C LEU A 154 6.38 -14.21 -18.60
N THR A 155 5.75 -15.36 -18.80
CA THR A 155 5.08 -15.75 -20.04
C THR A 155 3.56 -15.60 -19.98
N ASP A 156 3.00 -15.33 -18.84
CA ASP A 156 1.54 -15.26 -18.70
C ASP A 156 1.04 -13.84 -18.98
N LYS A 157 0.59 -13.62 -20.22
CA LYS A 157 0.00 -12.35 -20.68
C LYS A 157 -1.28 -11.95 -19.92
N TYR A 158 -1.80 -12.84 -19.11
CA TYR A 158 -3.04 -12.64 -18.35
C TYR A 158 -2.83 -12.25 -16.89
N MET A 159 -1.58 -12.21 -16.42
CA MET A 159 -1.28 -11.81 -15.04
C MET A 159 -1.12 -10.30 -14.92
N SER A 160 -2.01 -9.69 -14.19
CA SER A 160 -2.12 -8.24 -14.03
C SER A 160 -0.84 -7.55 -13.52
N ALA A 161 -0.05 -8.23 -12.69
CA ALA A 161 1.19 -7.70 -12.14
C ALA A 161 2.24 -7.43 -13.23
N HIS A 162 2.39 -8.33 -14.21
CA HIS A 162 3.31 -8.12 -15.32
C HIS A 162 2.97 -6.91 -16.16
N SER A 163 1.68 -6.63 -16.33
CA SER A 163 1.24 -5.46 -17.09
C SER A 163 1.73 -4.15 -16.48
N TYR A 164 1.84 -4.08 -15.15
CA TYR A 164 2.34 -2.87 -14.48
C TYR A 164 3.85 -2.69 -14.62
N TYR A 165 4.61 -3.77 -14.51
CA TYR A 165 6.07 -3.70 -14.69
C TYR A 165 6.43 -3.37 -16.13
N ASP A 166 5.78 -4.00 -17.09
CA ASP A 166 5.99 -3.74 -18.51
C ASP A 166 5.65 -2.30 -18.87
N ILE A 167 4.57 -1.75 -18.32
CA ILE A 167 4.18 -0.35 -18.50
C ILE A 167 5.25 0.58 -17.93
N ALA A 168 5.76 0.26 -16.76
CA ALA A 168 6.76 1.07 -16.09
C ALA A 168 8.11 1.08 -16.82
N ILE A 169 8.53 -0.06 -17.41
CA ILE A 169 9.78 -0.20 -18.14
C ILE A 169 9.70 0.46 -19.52
N GLU A 170 8.59 0.29 -20.22
CA GLU A 170 8.39 0.84 -21.57
C GLU A 170 8.02 2.32 -21.60
N GLY A 171 7.70 2.92 -20.45
CA GLY A 171 7.33 4.34 -20.33
C GLY A 171 6.00 4.71 -21.03
N GLN A 172 5.24 3.72 -21.49
CA GLN A 172 3.94 3.95 -22.14
C GLN A 172 2.80 3.37 -21.31
N PRO A 173 1.89 4.19 -20.78
CA PRO A 173 0.74 3.70 -20.03
C PRO A 173 -0.20 2.92 -20.94
N LYS A 174 -0.40 1.65 -20.66
CA LYS A 174 -1.48 0.87 -21.29
C LYS A 174 -2.80 1.29 -20.64
N LYS A 175 -3.80 1.59 -21.45
CA LYS A 175 -5.12 2.06 -20.99
C LYS A 175 -6.01 1.00 -20.34
N GLN A 176 -5.51 -0.19 -20.00
CA GLN A 176 -6.30 -1.28 -19.45
C GLN A 176 -5.76 -1.72 -18.10
N CYS A 177 -6.60 -1.61 -17.07
CA CYS A 177 -6.38 -2.27 -15.80
C CYS A 177 -6.81 -3.72 -15.94
N TYR A 178 -5.86 -4.64 -16.00
CA TYR A 178 -6.18 -6.07 -16.02
C TYR A 178 -6.47 -6.57 -14.62
N TYR A 179 -7.59 -7.28 -14.49
CA TYR A 179 -7.93 -7.98 -13.27
C TYR A 179 -7.44 -9.41 -13.37
N HIS A 180 -6.80 -9.89 -12.33
CA HIS A 180 -6.67 -11.31 -12.15
C HIS A 180 -8.05 -11.84 -11.75
N ARG A 181 -8.72 -12.59 -12.63
CA ARG A 181 -9.78 -13.49 -12.14
C ARG A 181 -9.09 -14.50 -11.25
N SER A 182 -9.48 -14.56 -9.98
CA SER A 182 -9.15 -15.70 -9.15
C SER A 182 -9.53 -16.95 -9.95
N LEU A 183 -8.63 -17.91 -10.03
CA LEU A 183 -8.98 -19.24 -10.43
C LEU A 183 -10.16 -19.64 -9.55
N GLN A 184 -11.37 -19.61 -10.12
CA GLN A 184 -12.47 -20.38 -9.65
C GLN A 184 -12.16 -21.78 -10.18
N ASP A 185 -11.76 -22.64 -9.24
CA ASP A 185 -12.20 -24.00 -9.00
C ASP A 185 -11.39 -24.62 -7.89
#